data_5cd362780fb016dd4224ebac2047fb1f
#
_entry.id   5cd362780fb016dd4224ebac2047fb1f
#
_cell.length_a   1.000
_cell.length_b   1.000
_cell.length_c   1.000
_cell.angle_alpha   90.00
_cell.angle_beta   90.00
_cell.angle_gamma   90.00
#
_symmetry.space_group_name_H-M   'P 1'
#
loop_
_entity.id
_entity.type
_entity.pdbx_description
1 polymer ?
#
loop_
_entity_poly.entity_id
_entity_poly.type
_entity_poly.pdbx_seq_one_letter_code
_entity_poly.pdbx_strand_id
1 'polypeptide(L)'
;MKLKKFSLFTIILVLILSFTTYSIEKIEVFNIDNEWTISLPEDWQMEGKSSYQQYYSFYPNIPFYSMIKIYNYDIEENQNIDLLSDLKKKYPNSKIKKLDLNKIKIKNAKVKAYEYSFDENGTELYAISYFIILKENLLIANFYSISEKETEKMLEYFYNIEKIN
;
A
#
# COMPACT_ATOMS: atom_id res chain seq x y z
N MET A 1 -38.85 40.63 13.78
CA MET A 1 -38.15 40.07 12.59
C MET A 1 -36.69 39.68 12.85
N LYS A 2 -36.29 39.39 14.07
CA LYS A 2 -34.88 39.00 14.45
C LYS A 2 -34.70 37.50 14.70
N LEU A 3 -35.76 36.73 14.89
CA LEU A 3 -35.64 35.29 15.17
C LEU A 3 -35.26 34.40 13.96
N LYS A 4 -35.61 34.80 12.73
CA LYS A 4 -35.34 33.98 11.52
C LYS A 4 -33.84 33.90 11.14
N LYS A 5 -33.05 34.92 11.49
CA LYS A 5 -31.60 34.91 11.17
C LYS A 5 -30.79 34.00 12.13
N PHE A 6 -31.25 33.83 13.35
CA PHE A 6 -30.58 32.96 14.32
C PHE A 6 -30.76 31.47 13.97
N SER A 7 -31.94 31.08 13.48
CA SER A 7 -32.25 29.71 13.08
C SER A 7 -31.40 29.24 11.90
N LEU A 8 -31.15 30.12 10.90
CA LEU A 8 -30.35 29.74 9.72
C LEU A 8 -28.88 29.55 10.09
N PHE A 9 -28.32 30.38 10.96
CA PHE A 9 -26.94 30.28 11.40
C PHE A 9 -26.72 29.03 12.24
N THR A 10 -27.69 28.67 13.09
CA THR A 10 -27.65 27.43 13.90
C THR A 10 -27.70 26.18 13.03
N ILE A 11 -28.52 26.18 11.98
CA ILE A 11 -28.62 25.07 11.02
C ILE A 11 -27.30 24.91 10.22
N ILE A 12 -26.71 26.00 9.79
CA ILE A 12 -25.43 25.98 9.06
C ILE A 12 -24.31 25.50 9.98
N LEU A 13 -24.29 25.93 11.24
CA LEU A 13 -23.29 25.50 12.22
C LEU A 13 -23.40 23.99 12.54
N VAL A 14 -24.63 23.49 12.70
CA VAL A 14 -24.89 22.05 12.91
C VAL A 14 -24.51 21.23 11.68
N LEU A 15 -24.78 21.73 10.47
CA LEU A 15 -24.32 21.09 9.23
C LEU A 15 -22.79 21.07 9.12
N ILE A 16 -22.11 22.16 9.44
CA ILE A 16 -20.65 22.20 9.43
C ILE A 16 -20.05 21.24 10.48
N LEU A 17 -20.62 21.17 11.68
CA LEU A 17 -20.20 20.24 12.72
C LEU A 17 -20.48 18.77 12.39
N SER A 18 -21.53 18.48 11.61
CA SER A 18 -21.81 17.11 11.16
C SER A 18 -20.91 16.61 10.03
N PHE A 19 -20.23 17.51 9.31
CA PHE A 19 -19.25 17.13 8.30
C PHE A 19 -17.81 16.97 8.84
N THR A 20 -17.58 17.27 10.12
CA THR A 20 -16.27 17.12 10.77
C THR A 20 -16.19 15.90 11.69
N THR A 21 -17.07 14.92 11.56
CA THR A 21 -16.72 13.58 12.05
C THR A 21 -15.62 13.04 11.14
N TYR A 22 -14.38 13.46 11.38
CA TYR A 22 -13.23 12.66 11.01
C TYR A 22 -13.46 11.29 11.69
N SER A 23 -13.91 10.34 10.91
CA SER A 23 -13.78 8.94 11.27
C SER A 23 -12.27 8.75 11.49
N ILE A 24 -11.86 8.64 12.74
CA ILE A 24 -10.50 8.15 13.04
C ILE A 24 -10.52 6.75 12.47
N GLU A 25 -9.88 6.58 11.33
CA GLU A 25 -9.74 5.30 10.67
C GLU A 25 -8.97 4.42 11.65
N LYS A 26 -9.65 3.42 12.21
CA LYS A 26 -8.99 2.48 13.09
C LYS A 26 -7.98 1.70 12.28
N ILE A 27 -6.80 1.54 12.84
CA ILE A 27 -5.67 0.90 12.18
C ILE A 27 -5.39 -0.42 12.89
N GLU A 28 -5.24 -1.48 12.10
CA GLU A 28 -4.79 -2.78 12.55
C GLU A 28 -3.34 -3.04 12.11
N VAL A 29 -2.56 -3.68 12.96
CA VAL A 29 -1.15 -4.00 12.71
C VAL A 29 -1.03 -5.49 12.39
N PHE A 30 -0.61 -5.80 11.19
CA PHE A 30 -0.39 -7.16 10.71
C PHE A 30 1.08 -7.54 10.79
N ASN A 31 1.36 -8.77 11.22
CA ASN A 31 2.70 -9.32 11.35
C ASN A 31 3.05 -10.17 10.12
N ILE A 32 4.27 -9.98 9.59
CA ILE A 32 4.80 -10.67 8.42
C ILE A 32 6.06 -11.41 8.84
N ASP A 33 6.02 -12.75 8.89
CA ASP A 33 7.12 -13.65 9.25
C ASP A 33 7.79 -13.35 10.60
N ASN A 34 7.14 -12.65 11.52
CA ASN A 34 7.71 -12.13 12.77
C ASN A 34 8.93 -11.19 12.59
N GLU A 35 9.11 -10.68 11.39
CA GLU A 35 10.22 -9.77 11.05
C GLU A 35 9.75 -8.37 10.68
N TRP A 36 8.54 -8.27 10.16
CA TRP A 36 7.98 -7.02 9.67
C TRP A 36 6.56 -6.81 10.13
N THR A 37 6.15 -5.55 10.22
CA THR A 37 4.77 -5.16 10.42
C THR A 37 4.31 -4.23 9.31
N ILE A 38 3.01 -4.29 9.00
CA ILE A 38 2.31 -3.31 8.17
C ILE A 38 1.06 -2.85 8.89
N SER A 39 0.81 -1.55 8.90
CA SER A 39 -0.40 -0.96 9.49
C SER A 39 -1.39 -0.62 8.39
N LEU A 40 -2.57 -1.20 8.46
CA LEU A 40 -3.65 -1.04 7.47
C LEU A 40 -4.95 -0.66 8.18
N PRO A 41 -5.96 -0.09 7.49
CA PRO A 41 -7.28 0.13 8.04
C PRO A 41 -7.91 -1.18 8.57
N GLU A 42 -8.76 -1.07 9.62
CA GLU A 42 -9.42 -2.21 10.29
C GLU A 42 -10.31 -3.05 9.33
N ASP A 43 -10.72 -2.49 8.21
CA ASP A 43 -11.52 -3.19 7.20
C ASP A 43 -10.69 -4.06 6.24
N TRP A 44 -9.37 -4.13 6.42
CA TRP A 44 -8.50 -5.01 5.65
C TRP A 44 -8.38 -6.39 6.29
N GLN A 45 -8.34 -7.41 5.45
CA GLN A 45 -8.12 -8.79 5.84
C GLN A 45 -6.76 -9.28 5.34
N MET A 46 -6.13 -10.16 6.11
CA MET A 46 -4.88 -10.81 5.74
C MET A 46 -5.11 -12.30 5.46
N GLU A 47 -4.61 -12.75 4.33
CA GLU A 47 -4.43 -14.17 4.01
C GLU A 47 -2.94 -14.50 4.04
N GLY A 48 -2.55 -15.45 4.89
CA GLY A 48 -1.17 -15.84 5.11
C GLY A 48 -0.60 -16.73 4.01
N LYS A 49 0.68 -17.07 4.15
CA LYS A 49 1.35 -18.05 3.30
C LYS A 49 0.71 -19.44 3.44
N SER A 50 0.70 -20.17 2.33
CA SER A 50 0.24 -21.56 2.26
C SER A 50 1.20 -22.41 1.42
N SER A 51 0.95 -23.71 1.27
CA SER A 51 1.71 -24.58 0.37
C SER A 51 1.66 -24.12 -1.11
N TYR A 52 0.63 -23.39 -1.49
CA TYR A 52 0.41 -22.90 -2.85
C TYR A 52 0.73 -21.39 -3.02
N GLN A 53 0.82 -20.67 -1.89
CA GLN A 53 0.98 -19.21 -1.88
C GLN A 53 2.18 -18.82 -1.02
N GLN A 54 3.23 -18.31 -1.63
CA GLN A 54 4.48 -17.90 -0.98
C GLN A 54 4.51 -16.41 -0.58
N TYR A 55 3.33 -15.80 -0.43
CA TYR A 55 3.18 -14.39 -0.07
C TYR A 55 1.99 -14.18 0.86
N TYR A 56 2.00 -13.08 1.57
CA TYR A 56 0.84 -12.57 2.30
C TYR A 56 0.01 -11.71 1.36
N SER A 57 -1.30 -11.91 1.33
CA SER A 57 -2.24 -11.02 0.64
C SER A 57 -3.06 -10.24 1.63
N PHE A 58 -3.29 -8.98 1.31
CA PHE A 58 -4.16 -8.10 2.07
C PHE A 58 -5.18 -7.50 1.10
N TYR A 59 -6.43 -7.47 1.52
CA TYR A 59 -7.53 -6.93 0.72
C TYR A 59 -8.59 -6.33 1.63
N PRO A 60 -9.27 -5.23 1.22
CA PRO A 60 -10.34 -4.64 1.99
C PRO A 60 -11.57 -5.56 2.00
N ASN A 61 -12.35 -5.49 3.07
CA ASN A 61 -13.60 -6.27 3.21
C ASN A 61 -14.65 -5.92 2.14
N ILE A 62 -14.59 -4.73 1.60
CA ILE A 62 -15.45 -4.32 0.50
C ILE A 62 -14.75 -4.74 -0.81
N PRO A 63 -15.43 -5.45 -1.72
CA PRO A 63 -14.81 -5.96 -2.94
C PRO A 63 -14.52 -4.84 -3.94
N PHE A 64 -13.61 -3.97 -3.60
CA PHE A 64 -12.95 -3.08 -4.53
C PHE A 64 -11.56 -3.65 -4.78
N TYR A 65 -11.35 -4.08 -5.94
CA TYR A 65 -10.20 -4.43 -6.76
C TYR A 65 -8.86 -3.78 -6.33
N SER A 66 -8.62 -3.74 -5.03
CA SER A 66 -7.37 -3.29 -4.42
C SER A 66 -6.79 -4.45 -3.63
N MET A 67 -5.53 -4.72 -3.83
CA MET A 67 -4.83 -5.82 -3.16
C MET A 67 -3.38 -5.44 -2.90
N ILE A 68 -2.89 -5.88 -1.74
CA ILE A 68 -1.47 -5.84 -1.41
C ILE A 68 -0.95 -7.27 -1.37
N LYS A 69 0.19 -7.54 -2.03
CA LYS A 69 0.92 -8.82 -1.90
C LYS A 69 2.30 -8.54 -1.36
N ILE A 70 2.65 -9.18 -0.25
CA ILE A 70 3.96 -9.04 0.38
C ILE A 70 4.71 -10.37 0.34
N TYR A 71 5.91 -10.32 -0.20
CA TYR A 71 6.86 -11.41 -0.26
C TYR A 71 8.06 -11.06 0.63
N ASN A 72 8.51 -12.01 1.40
CA ASN A 72 9.71 -11.90 2.19
C ASN A 72 10.67 -13.02 1.79
N TYR A 73 11.86 -12.67 1.32
CA TYR A 73 12.84 -13.60 0.81
C TYR A 73 14.17 -13.42 1.50
N ASP A 74 14.82 -14.53 1.82
CA ASP A 74 16.25 -14.54 2.13
C ASP A 74 17.02 -14.34 0.83
N ILE A 75 18.05 -13.51 0.87
CA ILE A 75 18.94 -13.25 -0.26
C ILE A 75 20.39 -13.40 0.18
N GLU A 76 21.26 -13.77 -0.75
CA GLU A 76 22.71 -13.78 -0.48
C GLU A 76 23.24 -12.36 -0.34
N GLU A 77 24.19 -12.18 0.58
CA GLU A 77 24.84 -10.90 0.77
C GLU A 77 25.47 -10.41 -0.54
N ASN A 78 25.18 -9.17 -0.91
CA ASN A 78 25.61 -8.52 -2.15
C ASN A 78 25.04 -9.11 -3.46
N GLN A 79 23.98 -9.89 -3.40
CA GLN A 79 23.26 -10.32 -4.60
C GLN A 79 22.85 -9.09 -5.43
N ASN A 80 23.27 -9.06 -6.69
CA ASN A 80 22.86 -7.99 -7.60
C ASN A 80 21.48 -8.27 -8.14
N ILE A 81 20.46 -7.60 -7.59
CA ILE A 81 19.05 -7.76 -7.99
C ILE A 81 18.67 -6.62 -8.93
N ASP A 82 18.49 -6.93 -10.21
CA ASP A 82 18.00 -5.97 -11.21
C ASP A 82 16.47 -5.99 -11.30
N LEU A 83 15.85 -5.40 -10.27
CA LEU A 83 14.41 -5.33 -10.11
C LEU A 83 13.68 -4.67 -11.29
N LEU A 84 14.30 -3.68 -11.94
CA LEU A 84 13.69 -3.01 -13.09
C LEU A 84 13.66 -3.94 -14.31
N SER A 85 14.74 -4.68 -14.53
CA SER A 85 14.78 -5.68 -15.60
C SER A 85 13.73 -6.77 -15.41
N ASP A 86 13.56 -7.24 -14.16
CA ASP A 86 12.58 -8.27 -13.84
C ASP A 86 11.13 -7.78 -14.03
N LEU A 87 10.84 -6.55 -13.61
CA LEU A 87 9.55 -5.92 -13.89
C LEU A 87 9.30 -5.75 -15.39
N LYS A 88 10.30 -5.32 -16.17
CA LYS A 88 10.18 -5.18 -17.61
C LYS A 88 9.97 -6.51 -18.33
N LYS A 89 10.60 -7.58 -17.86
CA LYS A 89 10.37 -8.94 -18.40
C LYS A 89 8.95 -9.41 -18.10
N LYS A 90 8.46 -9.15 -16.89
CA LYS A 90 7.12 -9.56 -16.47
C LYS A 90 6.02 -8.75 -17.14
N TYR A 91 6.24 -7.46 -17.36
CA TYR A 91 5.29 -6.51 -17.93
C TYR A 91 5.90 -5.74 -19.10
N PRO A 92 6.15 -6.41 -20.25
CA PRO A 92 6.94 -5.84 -21.35
C PRO A 92 6.29 -4.63 -22.03
N ASN A 93 4.97 -4.51 -21.97
CA ASN A 93 4.22 -3.41 -22.59
C ASN A 93 3.94 -2.25 -21.61
N SER A 94 4.37 -2.35 -20.36
CA SER A 94 4.10 -1.35 -19.33
C SER A 94 5.11 -0.20 -19.37
N LYS A 95 4.62 1.01 -19.16
CA LYS A 95 5.48 2.17 -18.85
C LYS A 95 5.83 2.13 -17.38
N ILE A 96 7.06 1.72 -17.06
CA ILE A 96 7.52 1.61 -15.68
C ILE A 96 8.24 2.90 -15.30
N LYS A 97 7.72 3.59 -14.29
CA LYS A 97 8.26 4.83 -13.73
C LYS A 97 8.85 4.56 -12.36
N LYS A 98 10.08 5.01 -12.14
CA LYS A 98 10.69 4.98 -10.80
C LYS A 98 10.07 6.07 -9.95
N LEU A 99 9.68 5.72 -8.71
CA LEU A 99 9.19 6.66 -7.72
C LEU A 99 10.32 7.18 -6.84
N ASP A 100 10.19 8.44 -6.42
CA ASP A 100 11.07 9.03 -5.42
C ASP A 100 10.50 8.79 -4.02
N LEU A 101 11.31 8.15 -3.17
CA LEU A 101 10.89 7.64 -1.85
C LEU A 101 11.54 8.41 -0.71
N ASN A 102 11.54 9.72 -0.76
CA ASN A 102 12.21 10.56 0.24
C ASN A 102 11.68 10.39 1.68
N LYS A 103 10.51 9.75 1.86
CA LYS A 103 9.84 9.59 3.15
C LYS A 103 10.18 8.27 3.86
N ILE A 104 10.61 7.24 3.14
CA ILE A 104 10.87 5.92 3.74
C ILE A 104 12.30 5.88 4.28
N LYS A 105 12.45 5.73 5.58
CA LYS A 105 13.72 5.61 6.26
C LYS A 105 13.76 4.32 7.07
N ILE A 106 14.07 3.22 6.43
CA ILE A 106 14.39 1.98 7.13
C ILE A 106 15.91 1.92 7.31
N LYS A 107 16.34 1.80 8.56
CA LYS A 107 17.77 1.76 8.90
C LYS A 107 18.48 0.62 8.16
N ASN A 108 19.58 0.93 7.52
CA ASN A 108 20.42 -0.02 6.75
C ASN A 108 19.72 -0.67 5.55
N ALA A 109 18.60 -0.13 5.08
CA ALA A 109 17.92 -0.63 3.91
C ALA A 109 18.14 0.25 2.67
N LYS A 110 18.20 -0.39 1.51
CA LYS A 110 18.11 0.25 0.21
C LYS A 110 16.68 0.07 -0.30
N VAL A 111 15.95 1.16 -0.47
CA VAL A 111 14.56 1.13 -0.90
C VAL A 111 14.44 1.60 -2.35
N LYS A 112 13.67 0.86 -3.15
CA LYS A 112 13.32 1.22 -4.53
C LYS A 112 11.81 1.03 -4.72
N ALA A 113 11.17 1.90 -5.53
CA ALA A 113 9.79 1.70 -5.93
C ALA A 113 9.59 2.04 -7.40
N TYR A 114 8.61 1.35 -7.98
CA TYR A 114 8.23 1.53 -9.37
C TYR A 114 6.71 1.52 -9.49
N GLU A 115 6.20 2.47 -10.25
CA GLU A 115 4.81 2.61 -10.65
C GLU A 115 4.64 2.15 -12.09
N TYR A 116 3.58 1.39 -12.38
CA TYR A 116 3.27 0.90 -13.72
C TYR A 116 1.81 0.47 -13.83
N SER A 117 1.31 0.32 -15.06
CA SER A 117 0.03 -0.33 -15.32
C SER A 117 0.21 -1.53 -16.24
N PHE A 118 -0.70 -2.49 -16.16
CA PHE A 118 -0.72 -3.67 -17.03
C PHE A 118 -2.15 -4.17 -17.20
N ASP A 119 -2.39 -4.89 -18.28
CA ASP A 119 -3.67 -5.55 -18.52
C ASP A 119 -3.68 -6.95 -17.89
N GLU A 120 -4.71 -7.27 -17.15
CA GLU A 120 -4.99 -8.61 -16.65
C GLU A 120 -6.40 -9.02 -17.08
N ASN A 121 -6.48 -9.92 -18.05
CA ASN A 121 -7.74 -10.42 -18.61
C ASN A 121 -8.71 -9.33 -19.12
N GLY A 122 -8.19 -8.29 -19.78
CA GLY A 122 -8.96 -7.17 -20.31
C GLY A 122 -9.29 -6.08 -19.29
N THR A 123 -8.71 -6.15 -18.09
CA THR A 123 -8.82 -5.12 -17.06
C THR A 123 -7.47 -4.45 -16.85
N GLU A 124 -7.41 -3.13 -17.03
CA GLU A 124 -6.20 -2.38 -16.70
C GLU A 124 -6.06 -2.29 -15.19
N LEU A 125 -4.92 -2.76 -14.68
CA LEU A 125 -4.52 -2.65 -13.30
C LEU A 125 -3.38 -1.64 -13.15
N TYR A 126 -3.49 -0.78 -12.17
CA TYR A 126 -2.43 0.11 -11.71
C TYR A 126 -1.68 -0.57 -10.58
N ALA A 127 -0.36 -0.46 -10.59
CA ALA A 127 0.48 -1.15 -9.64
C ALA A 127 1.61 -0.26 -9.13
N ILE A 128 1.96 -0.47 -7.87
CA ILE A 128 3.19 0.04 -7.28
C ILE A 128 3.93 -1.12 -6.62
N SER A 129 5.16 -1.33 -7.04
CA SER A 129 6.04 -2.33 -6.42
C SER A 129 7.13 -1.66 -5.59
N TYR A 130 7.22 -2.04 -4.34
CA TYR A 130 8.25 -1.65 -3.40
C TYR A 130 9.21 -2.77 -3.13
N PHE A 131 10.47 -2.41 -3.01
CA PHE A 131 11.56 -3.31 -2.71
C PHE A 131 12.39 -2.72 -1.59
N ILE A 132 12.39 -3.39 -0.45
CA ILE A 132 13.22 -3.07 0.70
C ILE A 132 14.32 -4.12 0.77
N ILE A 133 15.56 -3.70 0.45
CA ILE A 133 16.72 -4.57 0.35
C ILE A 133 17.57 -4.33 1.58
N LEU A 134 17.70 -5.34 2.41
CA LEU A 134 18.65 -5.43 3.51
C LEU A 134 19.83 -6.33 3.12
N LYS A 135 20.77 -6.52 4.02
CA LYS A 135 21.96 -7.34 3.77
C LYS A 135 21.63 -8.77 3.30
N GLU A 136 20.69 -9.43 3.97
CA GLU A 136 20.32 -10.83 3.79
C GLU A 136 18.82 -11.04 3.57
N ASN A 137 18.06 -9.95 3.35
CA ASN A 137 16.61 -10.01 3.23
C ASN A 137 16.10 -9.04 2.17
N LEU A 138 15.10 -9.48 1.41
CA LEU A 138 14.37 -8.70 0.41
C LEU A 138 12.88 -8.77 0.72
N LEU A 139 12.31 -7.66 1.16
CA LEU A 139 10.87 -7.51 1.21
C LEU A 139 10.38 -6.89 -0.09
N ILE A 140 9.44 -7.56 -0.75
CA ILE A 140 8.74 -7.04 -1.93
C ILE A 140 7.29 -6.85 -1.55
N ALA A 141 6.80 -5.63 -1.70
CA ALA A 141 5.40 -5.38 -1.51
C ALA A 141 4.80 -4.76 -2.78
N ASN A 142 3.79 -5.41 -3.32
CA ASN A 142 3.11 -5.02 -4.53
C ASN A 142 1.68 -4.59 -4.20
N PHE A 143 1.34 -3.39 -4.62
CA PHE A 143 -0.02 -2.87 -4.58
C PHE A 143 -0.62 -2.95 -5.96
N TYR A 144 -1.87 -3.35 -6.01
CA TYR A 144 -2.65 -3.43 -7.23
C TYR A 144 -4.01 -2.77 -7.00
N SER A 145 -4.48 -1.99 -7.97
CA SER A 145 -5.83 -1.43 -7.99
C SER A 145 -6.29 -1.23 -9.42
N ILE A 146 -7.61 -1.21 -9.63
CA ILE A 146 -8.21 -0.77 -10.90
C ILE A 146 -8.24 0.76 -11.02
N SER A 147 -7.85 1.48 -9.99
CA SER A 147 -7.85 2.94 -9.93
C SER A 147 -6.46 3.46 -9.59
N GLU A 148 -5.90 4.30 -10.45
CA GLU A 148 -4.65 5.02 -10.20
C GLU A 148 -4.70 5.80 -8.87
N LYS A 149 -5.82 6.48 -8.62
CA LYS A 149 -6.02 7.24 -7.38
C LYS A 149 -6.00 6.38 -6.12
N GLU A 150 -6.57 5.18 -6.15
CA GLU A 150 -6.51 4.25 -5.01
C GLU A 150 -5.09 3.72 -4.82
N THR A 151 -4.36 3.49 -5.92
CA THR A 151 -2.95 3.09 -5.86
C THR A 151 -2.09 4.16 -5.17
N GLU A 152 -2.34 5.44 -5.45
CA GLU A 152 -1.65 6.55 -4.77
C GLU A 152 -1.92 6.58 -3.26
N LYS A 153 -3.17 6.35 -2.84
CA LYS A 153 -3.52 6.23 -1.41
C LYS A 153 -2.78 5.07 -0.73
N MET A 154 -2.62 3.96 -1.43
CA MET A 154 -1.91 2.80 -0.88
C MET A 154 -0.43 3.08 -0.62
N LEU A 155 0.17 4.10 -1.25
CA LEU A 155 1.51 4.57 -0.90
C LEU A 155 1.63 4.95 0.58
N GLU A 156 0.57 5.50 1.17
CA GLU A 156 0.56 5.91 2.57
C GLU A 156 0.73 4.71 3.50
N TYR A 157 0.16 3.55 3.16
CA TYR A 157 0.31 2.34 3.96
C TYR A 157 1.76 1.81 3.96
N PHE A 158 2.52 2.07 2.90
CA PHE A 158 3.94 1.69 2.84
C PHE A 158 4.84 2.44 3.78
N TYR A 159 4.51 3.68 4.06
CA TYR A 159 5.27 4.46 5.04
C TYR A 159 5.16 3.89 6.45
N ASN A 160 4.21 2.98 6.66
CA ASN A 160 3.93 2.29 7.91
C ASN A 160 4.42 0.84 7.92
N ILE A 161 5.27 0.44 6.97
CA ILE A 161 5.99 -0.83 7.06
C ILE A 161 7.22 -0.64 7.94
N GLU A 162 7.32 -1.45 8.98
CA GLU A 162 8.40 -1.41 9.95
C GLU A 162 9.05 -2.78 10.12
N LYS A 163 10.36 -2.80 10.31
CA LYS A 163 11.07 -4.01 10.71
C LYS A 163 11.01 -4.17 12.23
N ILE A 164 10.64 -5.36 12.68
CA ILE A 164 10.66 -5.72 14.10
C ILE A 164 12.15 -5.87 14.51
N ASN A 165 12.56 -5.16 15.55
CA ASN A 165 13.93 -5.19 16.08
C ASN A 165 14.13 -6.40 17.00
#